data_93d28fa5224e90e4fe4f9908cb4d0ed0
#
_entry.id   93d28fa5224e90e4fe4f9908cb4d0ed0
#
_cell.length_a   1.000
_cell.length_b   1.000
_cell.length_c   1.000
_cell.angle_alpha   90.00
_cell.angle_beta   90.00
_cell.angle_gamma   90.00
#
_symmetry.space_group_name_H-M   'P 1'
#
loop_
_entity.id
_entity.type
_entity.pdbx_description
1 polymer ?
#
loop_
_entity_poly.entity_id
_entity_poly.type
_entity_poly.pdbx_seq_one_letter_code
_entity_poly.pdbx_strand_id
1 'polypeptide(L)'
;NTNAAAARVLDRLGISVSPAREAGCCGATEYHLNAQDAGLARARRNIDAWWPAIEAGAEAIVLTASGCGAFVKEYGDLLRSDPAYAEKARRVSALARDLAEVIAAEPLDALADATPRRVAVHCPCTLQHAQRLGGAVDSILTRLGFDLTNVADGHLCCGSAGTYSLTQPELATRLRDNKLDALEAARPDLIVTANVGCQTHLNGAGRTPVRHWIELVDNRLVN
;
A
#
# COMPACT_ATOMS: atom_id res chain seq x y z
N ASN A 1 5.48 6.87 -11.07
CA ASN A 1 5.14 7.40 -9.74
C ASN A 1 3.78 6.85 -9.32
N THR A 2 3.77 6.04 -8.27
CA THR A 2 2.63 5.26 -7.76
C THR A 2 1.36 6.11 -7.51
N ASN A 3 1.49 7.30 -6.90
CA ASN A 3 0.33 8.15 -6.64
C ASN A 3 -0.30 8.69 -7.92
N ALA A 4 0.53 9.04 -8.91
CA ALA A 4 0.01 9.48 -10.21
C ALA A 4 -0.67 8.33 -10.97
N ALA A 5 -0.12 7.11 -10.89
CA ALA A 5 -0.75 5.92 -11.43
C ALA A 5 -2.09 5.63 -10.74
N ALA A 6 -2.13 5.70 -9.41
CA ALA A 6 -3.37 5.53 -8.65
C ALA A 6 -4.44 6.56 -9.06
N ALA A 7 -4.06 7.83 -9.20
CA ALA A 7 -4.99 8.89 -9.60
C ALA A 7 -5.59 8.63 -10.99
N ARG A 8 -4.78 8.23 -11.98
CA ARG A 8 -5.28 7.91 -13.34
C ARG A 8 -6.21 6.70 -13.36
N VAL A 9 -5.87 5.66 -12.59
CA VAL A 9 -6.72 4.46 -12.50
C VAL A 9 -8.06 4.79 -11.82
N LEU A 10 -8.04 5.56 -10.73
CA LEU A 10 -9.25 5.98 -10.03
C LEU A 10 -10.12 6.89 -10.91
N ASP A 11 -9.52 7.85 -11.62
CA ASP A 11 -10.20 8.70 -12.58
C ASP A 11 -10.89 7.87 -13.68
N ARG A 12 -10.22 6.87 -14.21
CA ARG A 12 -10.79 5.95 -15.20
C ARG A 12 -11.99 5.15 -14.67
N LEU A 13 -12.02 4.89 -13.37
CA LEU A 13 -13.16 4.27 -12.67
C LEU A 13 -14.26 5.29 -12.30
N GLY A 14 -14.13 6.56 -12.68
CA GLY A 14 -15.08 7.62 -12.35
C GLY A 14 -14.95 8.16 -10.93
N ILE A 15 -13.85 7.85 -10.23
CA ILE A 15 -13.58 8.31 -8.87
C ILE A 15 -12.73 9.59 -8.91
N SER A 16 -13.30 10.69 -8.45
CA SER A 16 -12.60 11.97 -8.35
C SER A 16 -11.62 11.97 -7.19
N VAL A 17 -10.36 12.36 -7.45
CA VAL A 17 -9.29 12.40 -6.45
C VAL A 17 -8.83 13.83 -6.20
N SER A 18 -8.87 14.27 -4.94
CA SER A 18 -8.31 15.55 -4.51
C SER A 18 -6.98 15.34 -3.78
N PRO A 19 -5.86 15.96 -4.23
CA PRO A 19 -4.58 15.80 -3.55
C PRO A 19 -4.52 16.63 -2.27
N ALA A 20 -4.18 15.99 -1.15
CA ALA A 20 -3.90 16.68 0.13
C ALA A 20 -2.42 17.11 0.17
N ARG A 21 -2.11 18.30 -0.36
CA ARG A 21 -0.72 18.78 -0.54
C ARG A 21 0.05 18.97 0.76
N GLU A 22 -0.66 19.30 1.86
CA GLU A 22 -0.07 19.53 3.19
C GLU A 22 0.14 18.22 3.98
N ALA A 23 -0.42 17.10 3.50
CA ALA A 23 -0.19 15.80 4.12
C ALA A 23 1.25 15.32 3.85
N GLY A 24 1.76 14.51 4.78
CA GLY A 24 3.13 13.99 4.69
C GLY A 24 3.25 12.56 5.19
N CYS A 25 4.41 12.23 5.78
CA CYS A 25 4.64 10.92 6.37
C CYS A 25 3.57 10.59 7.42
N CYS A 26 3.09 9.34 7.43
CA CYS A 26 2.07 8.91 8.40
C CYS A 26 2.55 8.90 9.86
N GLY A 27 3.87 8.88 10.11
CA GLY A 27 4.45 8.88 11.46
C GLY A 27 4.74 7.49 12.03
N ALA A 28 4.45 6.43 11.29
CA ALA A 28 4.65 5.05 11.76
C ALA A 28 6.10 4.77 12.17
N THR A 29 7.07 5.25 11.40
CA THR A 29 8.49 5.01 11.67
C THR A 29 8.93 5.59 13.00
N GLU A 30 8.63 6.87 13.24
CA GLU A 30 8.96 7.54 14.50
C GLU A 30 8.23 6.88 15.68
N TYR A 31 6.95 6.59 15.50
CA TYR A 31 6.13 5.99 16.55
C TYR A 31 6.69 4.64 17.01
N HIS A 32 7.00 3.75 16.05
CA HIS A 32 7.52 2.40 16.35
C HIS A 32 9.00 2.39 16.78
N LEU A 33 9.74 3.46 16.55
CA LEU A 33 11.10 3.67 17.07
C LEU A 33 11.13 4.37 18.44
N ASN A 34 10.03 4.35 19.18
CA ASN A 34 9.89 4.96 20.50
C ASN A 34 9.97 6.50 20.54
N ALA A 35 9.85 7.16 19.39
CA ALA A 35 9.65 8.61 19.28
C ALA A 35 8.15 8.91 19.08
N GLN A 36 7.31 8.46 20.02
CA GLN A 36 5.85 8.44 19.89
C GLN A 36 5.29 9.85 19.69
N ASP A 37 5.76 10.84 20.45
CA ASP A 37 5.29 12.23 20.31
C ASP A 37 5.54 12.79 18.90
N ALA A 38 6.68 12.48 18.31
CA ALA A 38 7.00 12.89 16.94
C ALA A 38 6.08 12.18 15.92
N GLY A 39 5.82 10.88 16.10
CA GLY A 39 4.88 10.13 15.30
C GLY A 39 3.45 10.70 15.38
N LEU A 40 2.98 10.99 16.58
CA LEU A 40 1.66 11.59 16.82
C LEU A 40 1.56 13.03 16.28
N ALA A 41 2.64 13.81 16.34
CA ALA A 41 2.67 15.13 15.71
C ALA A 41 2.47 15.06 14.20
N ARG A 42 3.05 14.03 13.53
CA ARG A 42 2.78 13.78 12.11
C ARG A 42 1.34 13.37 11.85
N ALA A 43 0.76 12.53 12.72
CA ALA A 43 -0.63 12.13 12.61
C ALA A 43 -1.58 13.34 12.71
N ARG A 44 -1.37 14.25 13.67
CA ARG A 44 -2.16 15.48 13.81
C ARG A 44 -2.05 16.35 12.56
N ARG A 45 -0.85 16.57 12.06
CA ARG A 45 -0.64 17.34 10.81
C ARG A 45 -1.40 16.72 9.63
N ASN A 46 -1.38 15.42 9.48
CA ASN A 46 -2.11 14.75 8.42
C ASN A 46 -3.64 14.87 8.60
N ILE A 47 -4.13 14.75 9.83
CA ILE A 47 -5.53 14.98 10.15
C ILE A 47 -5.95 16.39 9.72
N ASP A 48 -5.18 17.41 10.10
CA ASP A 48 -5.47 18.80 9.73
C ASP A 48 -5.44 19.02 8.22
N ALA A 49 -4.50 18.38 7.52
CA ALA A 49 -4.39 18.46 6.05
C ALA A 49 -5.57 17.81 5.31
N TRP A 50 -6.15 16.74 5.86
CA TRP A 50 -7.29 16.04 5.26
C TRP A 50 -8.64 16.62 5.69
N TRP A 51 -8.67 17.33 6.82
CA TRP A 51 -9.92 17.77 7.45
C TRP A 51 -10.81 18.62 6.53
N PRO A 52 -10.30 19.61 5.79
CA PRO A 52 -11.14 20.40 4.88
C PRO A 52 -11.83 19.55 3.79
N ALA A 53 -11.15 18.52 3.27
CA ALA A 53 -11.75 17.61 2.31
C ALA A 53 -12.83 16.72 2.94
N ILE A 54 -12.61 16.28 4.18
CA ILE A 54 -13.59 15.48 4.95
C ILE A 54 -14.85 16.31 5.21
N GLU A 55 -14.71 17.58 5.60
CA GLU A 55 -15.84 18.49 5.80
C GLU A 55 -16.58 18.82 4.49
N ALA A 56 -15.85 18.81 3.36
CA ALA A 56 -16.43 18.97 2.03
C ALA A 56 -17.08 17.67 1.49
N GLY A 57 -17.10 16.59 2.25
CA GLY A 57 -17.80 15.36 1.88
C GLY A 57 -16.93 14.27 1.26
N ALA A 58 -15.61 14.29 1.44
CA ALA A 58 -14.76 13.19 0.97
C ALA A 58 -15.19 11.85 1.58
N GLU A 59 -15.36 10.85 0.74
CA GLU A 59 -15.88 9.53 1.10
C GLU A 59 -14.77 8.57 1.59
N ALA A 60 -13.52 8.83 1.21
CA ALA A 60 -12.37 8.03 1.62
C ALA A 60 -11.06 8.84 1.62
N ILE A 61 -10.12 8.41 2.46
CA ILE A 61 -8.70 8.79 2.41
C ILE A 61 -7.96 7.60 1.85
N VAL A 62 -7.50 7.69 0.60
CA VAL A 62 -6.90 6.57 -0.12
C VAL A 62 -5.40 6.51 0.13
N LEU A 63 -4.93 5.39 0.66
CA LEU A 63 -3.52 5.13 0.96
C LEU A 63 -2.93 4.16 -0.07
N THR A 64 -1.85 4.57 -0.72
CA THR A 64 -1.15 3.76 -1.74
C THR A 64 -0.05 2.87 -1.18
N ALA A 65 0.26 2.99 0.11
CA ALA A 65 1.25 2.15 0.79
C ALA A 65 0.60 1.46 1.98
N SER A 66 0.52 0.13 1.95
CA SER A 66 -0.18 -0.67 2.96
C SER A 66 0.32 -0.45 4.40
N GLY A 67 1.62 -0.14 4.58
CA GLY A 67 2.17 0.21 5.89
C GLY A 67 1.61 1.51 6.44
N CYS A 68 1.52 2.55 5.59
CA CYS A 68 0.88 3.81 5.96
C CYS A 68 -0.63 3.61 6.18
N GLY A 69 -1.29 2.82 5.33
CA GLY A 69 -2.72 2.50 5.48
C GLY A 69 -3.04 1.85 6.82
N ALA A 70 -2.25 0.87 7.24
CA ALA A 70 -2.40 0.23 8.54
C ALA A 70 -2.30 1.26 9.69
N PHE A 71 -1.28 2.09 9.67
CA PHE A 71 -1.04 3.06 10.75
C PHE A 71 -2.08 4.20 10.78
N VAL A 72 -2.54 4.69 9.64
CA VAL A 72 -3.60 5.72 9.58
C VAL A 72 -4.93 5.17 10.11
N LYS A 73 -5.24 3.91 9.87
CA LYS A 73 -6.41 3.23 10.44
C LYS A 73 -6.36 3.15 11.98
N GLU A 74 -5.17 3.27 12.59
CA GLU A 74 -4.98 3.26 14.05
C GLU A 74 -5.01 4.66 14.69
N TYR A 75 -5.05 5.76 13.92
CA TYR A 75 -5.01 7.13 14.46
C TYR A 75 -6.08 7.38 15.51
N GLY A 76 -7.29 6.84 15.33
CA GLY A 76 -8.39 6.96 16.30
C GLY A 76 -8.06 6.41 17.68
N ASP A 77 -7.41 5.25 17.72
CA ASP A 77 -6.97 4.62 18.97
C ASP A 77 -5.75 5.33 19.57
N LEU A 78 -4.79 5.71 18.73
CA LEU A 78 -3.55 6.37 19.14
C LEU A 78 -3.81 7.76 19.75
N LEU A 79 -4.78 8.50 19.23
CA LEU A 79 -5.13 9.85 19.67
C LEU A 79 -6.41 9.89 20.53
N ARG A 80 -6.91 8.73 21.03
CA ARG A 80 -8.16 8.66 21.78
C ARG A 80 -8.21 9.53 23.03
N SER A 81 -7.06 9.82 23.63
CA SER A 81 -6.92 10.66 24.83
C SER A 81 -6.58 12.13 24.52
N ASP A 82 -6.46 12.49 23.24
CA ASP A 82 -6.16 13.85 22.82
C ASP A 82 -7.45 14.66 22.70
N PRO A 83 -7.72 15.64 23.59
CA PRO A 83 -9.00 16.35 23.60
C PRO A 83 -9.28 17.16 22.32
N ALA A 84 -8.23 17.53 21.57
CA ALA A 84 -8.36 18.30 20.33
C ALA A 84 -8.50 17.42 19.09
N TYR A 85 -8.01 16.16 19.14
CA TYR A 85 -7.90 15.32 17.95
C TYR A 85 -8.67 14.00 18.03
N ALA A 86 -9.13 13.55 19.19
CA ALA A 86 -9.75 12.23 19.36
C ALA A 86 -10.88 11.98 18.34
N GLU A 87 -11.83 12.91 18.21
CA GLU A 87 -12.96 12.76 17.30
C GLU A 87 -12.53 12.84 15.83
N LYS A 88 -11.63 13.79 15.50
CA LYS A 88 -11.07 13.92 14.14
C LYS A 88 -10.29 12.67 13.74
N ALA A 89 -9.46 12.14 14.63
CA ALA A 89 -8.68 10.94 14.40
C ALA A 89 -9.57 9.71 14.16
N ARG A 90 -10.62 9.55 14.97
CA ARG A 90 -11.62 8.50 14.80
C ARG A 90 -12.28 8.58 13.42
N ARG A 91 -12.65 9.80 12.99
CA ARG A 91 -13.25 10.02 11.66
C ARG A 91 -12.26 9.72 10.52
N VAL A 92 -11.01 10.15 10.65
CA VAL A 92 -9.92 9.84 9.68
C VAL A 92 -9.70 8.34 9.58
N SER A 93 -9.59 7.62 10.70
CA SER A 93 -9.42 6.16 10.70
C SER A 93 -10.60 5.45 10.02
N ALA A 94 -11.83 5.93 10.27
CA ALA A 94 -13.04 5.38 9.66
C ALA A 94 -13.10 5.60 8.13
N LEU A 95 -12.47 6.65 7.61
CA LEU A 95 -12.40 6.98 6.18
C LEU A 95 -11.15 6.42 5.49
N ALA A 96 -10.14 5.99 6.24
CA ALA A 96 -8.91 5.45 5.68
C ALA A 96 -9.18 4.14 4.92
N ARG A 97 -8.75 4.08 3.66
CA ARG A 97 -8.87 2.91 2.80
C ARG A 97 -7.54 2.62 2.11
N ASP A 98 -7.17 1.35 2.06
CA ASP A 98 -6.12 0.93 1.14
C ASP A 98 -6.62 1.07 -0.30
N LEU A 99 -5.73 1.40 -1.22
CA LEU A 99 -6.08 1.51 -2.64
C LEU A 99 -6.73 0.23 -3.17
N ALA A 100 -6.31 -0.95 -2.67
CA ALA A 100 -6.88 -2.22 -3.06
C ALA A 100 -8.34 -2.38 -2.56
N GLU A 101 -8.70 -1.82 -1.40
CA GLU A 101 -10.10 -1.82 -0.93
C GLU A 101 -11.00 -1.02 -1.87
N VAL A 102 -10.54 0.16 -2.28
CA VAL A 102 -11.33 1.03 -3.16
C VAL A 102 -11.54 0.38 -4.51
N ILE A 103 -10.46 -0.08 -5.16
CA ILE A 103 -10.55 -0.65 -6.51
C ILE A 103 -11.28 -1.99 -6.53
N ALA A 104 -11.17 -2.82 -5.47
CA ALA A 104 -11.88 -4.10 -5.40
C ALA A 104 -13.41 -3.93 -5.38
N ALA A 105 -13.92 -2.81 -4.87
CA ALA A 105 -15.34 -2.51 -4.78
C ALA A 105 -15.95 -2.05 -6.12
N GLU A 106 -15.10 -1.71 -7.11
CA GLU A 106 -15.55 -1.13 -8.36
C GLU A 106 -15.71 -2.18 -9.48
N PRO A 107 -16.59 -1.92 -10.47
CA PRO A 107 -16.59 -2.64 -11.73
C PRO A 107 -15.31 -2.32 -12.49
N LEU A 108 -14.55 -3.34 -12.92
CA LEU A 108 -13.24 -3.15 -13.54
C LEU A 108 -13.26 -3.15 -15.07
N ASP A 109 -14.46 -3.20 -15.68
CA ASP A 109 -14.62 -3.29 -17.13
C ASP A 109 -13.92 -2.16 -17.89
N ALA A 110 -13.91 -0.95 -17.29
CA ALA A 110 -13.24 0.22 -17.85
C ALA A 110 -11.69 0.12 -17.88
N LEU A 111 -11.13 -0.87 -17.16
CA LEU A 111 -9.70 -1.14 -17.05
C LEU A 111 -9.27 -2.40 -17.82
N ALA A 112 -10.20 -3.15 -18.36
CA ALA A 112 -9.97 -4.42 -19.02
C ALA A 112 -9.41 -4.18 -20.44
N ASP A 113 -8.11 -4.36 -20.59
CA ASP A 113 -7.45 -4.64 -21.89
C ASP A 113 -6.08 -5.28 -21.60
N ALA A 114 -5.94 -6.56 -21.91
CA ALA A 114 -4.88 -7.34 -21.32
C ALA A 114 -3.85 -7.81 -22.35
N THR A 115 -2.63 -7.27 -22.27
CA THR A 115 -1.47 -8.05 -22.70
C THR A 115 -1.14 -9.02 -21.56
N PRO A 116 -1.24 -10.35 -21.78
CA PRO A 116 -0.92 -11.33 -20.74
C PRO A 116 0.53 -11.16 -20.30
N ARG A 117 0.75 -10.91 -19.01
CA ARG A 117 2.08 -10.99 -18.38
C ARG A 117 1.97 -11.95 -17.22
N ARG A 118 3.00 -12.77 -17.05
CA ARG A 118 3.11 -13.63 -15.85
C ARG A 118 3.58 -12.79 -14.68
N VAL A 119 2.76 -12.69 -13.66
CA VAL A 119 2.96 -11.78 -12.53
C VAL A 119 2.97 -12.57 -11.23
N ALA A 120 4.00 -12.40 -10.41
CA ALA A 120 4.00 -12.86 -9.03
C ALA A 120 3.53 -11.73 -8.10
N VAL A 121 2.57 -12.02 -7.21
CA VAL A 121 2.09 -11.05 -6.24
C VAL A 121 2.79 -11.26 -4.91
N HIS A 122 3.52 -10.23 -4.44
CA HIS A 122 3.97 -10.14 -3.06
C HIS A 122 2.95 -9.39 -2.23
N CYS A 123 2.20 -10.10 -1.38
CA CYS A 123 1.29 -9.49 -0.43
C CYS A 123 2.07 -8.99 0.80
N PRO A 124 2.14 -7.67 1.08
CA PRO A 124 2.82 -7.15 2.27
C PRO A 124 2.16 -7.61 3.57
N CYS A 125 2.97 -7.83 4.62
CA CYS A 125 2.47 -8.21 5.94
C CYS A 125 1.41 -7.22 6.48
N THR A 126 1.61 -5.93 6.25
CA THR A 126 0.67 -4.87 6.66
C THR A 126 -0.67 -4.94 5.91
N LEU A 127 -0.67 -5.35 4.64
CA LEU A 127 -1.90 -5.58 3.89
C LEU A 127 -2.59 -6.86 4.36
N GLN A 128 -1.82 -7.96 4.44
CA GLN A 128 -2.35 -9.28 4.76
C GLN A 128 -2.86 -9.40 6.20
N HIS A 129 -2.05 -8.97 7.18
CA HIS A 129 -2.32 -9.21 8.60
C HIS A 129 -2.94 -8.00 9.29
N ALA A 130 -2.36 -6.81 9.16
CA ALA A 130 -2.86 -5.63 9.86
C ALA A 130 -4.19 -5.14 9.26
N GLN A 131 -4.28 -5.05 7.95
CA GLN A 131 -5.50 -4.60 7.28
C GLN A 131 -6.47 -5.74 6.91
N ARG A 132 -6.04 -7.01 6.99
CA ARG A 132 -6.83 -8.21 6.63
C ARG A 132 -7.34 -8.21 5.19
N LEU A 133 -6.54 -7.70 4.28
CA LEU A 133 -6.81 -7.58 2.84
C LEU A 133 -5.98 -8.57 2.02
N GLY A 134 -5.65 -9.72 2.60
CA GLY A 134 -4.96 -10.79 1.87
C GLY A 134 -5.75 -11.23 0.64
N GLY A 135 -5.08 -11.32 -0.52
CA GLY A 135 -5.72 -11.72 -1.78
C GLY A 135 -6.48 -10.60 -2.53
N ALA A 136 -6.62 -9.39 -1.97
CA ALA A 136 -7.33 -8.30 -2.64
C ALA A 136 -6.67 -7.91 -3.98
N VAL A 137 -5.34 -7.74 -3.98
CA VAL A 137 -4.58 -7.42 -5.19
C VAL A 137 -4.64 -8.57 -6.19
N ASP A 138 -4.52 -9.81 -5.73
CA ASP A 138 -4.62 -11.01 -6.58
C ASP A 138 -5.99 -11.05 -7.28
N SER A 139 -7.08 -10.83 -6.55
CA SER A 139 -8.44 -10.80 -7.09
C SER A 139 -8.60 -9.71 -8.15
N ILE A 140 -8.10 -8.48 -7.89
CA ILE A 140 -8.16 -7.38 -8.86
C ILE A 140 -7.40 -7.75 -10.14
N LEU A 141 -6.16 -8.21 -10.01
CA LEU A 141 -5.33 -8.56 -11.17
C LEU A 141 -5.88 -9.74 -11.97
N THR A 142 -6.49 -10.73 -11.29
CA THR A 142 -7.18 -11.84 -11.95
C THR A 142 -8.40 -11.35 -12.73
N ARG A 143 -9.25 -10.49 -12.14
CA ARG A 143 -10.39 -9.87 -12.84
C ARG A 143 -9.96 -9.05 -14.05
N LEU A 144 -8.78 -8.48 -14.01
CA LEU A 144 -8.17 -7.75 -15.12
C LEU A 144 -7.47 -8.67 -16.15
N GLY A 145 -7.49 -9.99 -15.98
CA GLY A 145 -6.95 -10.95 -16.93
C GLY A 145 -5.42 -11.09 -16.92
N PHE A 146 -4.74 -10.77 -15.80
CA PHE A 146 -3.31 -11.09 -15.65
C PHE A 146 -3.11 -12.58 -15.35
N ASP A 147 -2.02 -13.17 -15.87
CA ASP A 147 -1.58 -14.53 -15.53
C ASP A 147 -0.79 -14.49 -14.21
N LEU A 148 -1.46 -14.82 -13.10
CA LEU A 148 -0.82 -14.83 -11.79
C LEU A 148 -0.11 -16.15 -11.54
N THR A 149 1.17 -16.07 -11.15
CA THR A 149 1.92 -17.26 -10.75
C THR A 149 1.58 -17.67 -9.33
N ASN A 150 1.54 -18.98 -9.07
CA ASN A 150 1.40 -19.49 -7.71
C ASN A 150 2.70 -19.22 -6.92
N VAL A 151 2.58 -18.60 -5.76
CA VAL A 151 3.70 -18.29 -4.86
C VAL A 151 3.58 -19.17 -3.62
N ALA A 152 4.47 -20.14 -3.48
CA ALA A 152 4.59 -20.90 -2.26
C ALA A 152 5.02 -19.97 -1.11
N ASP A 153 4.56 -20.27 0.10
CA ASP A 153 4.92 -19.49 1.30
C ASP A 153 4.66 -17.98 1.15
N GLY A 154 3.54 -17.64 0.52
CA GLY A 154 3.13 -16.24 0.28
C GLY A 154 3.12 -15.36 1.53
N HIS A 155 2.98 -15.98 2.72
CA HIS A 155 2.98 -15.31 4.03
C HIS A 155 4.36 -14.83 4.50
N LEU A 156 5.46 -15.30 3.92
CA LEU A 156 6.81 -14.91 4.32
C LEU A 156 7.06 -13.42 4.16
N CYS A 157 7.71 -12.82 5.18
CA CYS A 157 8.13 -11.41 5.13
C CYS A 157 9.23 -11.19 4.10
N CYS A 158 9.22 -10.01 3.46
CA CYS A 158 10.30 -9.60 2.54
C CYS A 158 11.56 -9.10 3.25
N GLY A 159 11.53 -8.93 4.59
CA GLY A 159 12.66 -8.42 5.36
C GLY A 159 12.77 -6.89 5.45
N SER A 160 11.93 -6.10 4.75
CA SER A 160 11.98 -4.63 4.78
C SER A 160 11.67 -4.06 6.18
N ALA A 161 10.49 -4.37 6.72
CA ALA A 161 9.99 -4.08 8.08
C ALA A 161 10.47 -2.72 8.67
N GLY A 162 10.11 -1.62 8.03
CA GLY A 162 10.47 -0.27 8.49
C GLY A 162 11.99 -0.07 8.46
N THR A 163 12.60 0.14 9.63
CA THR A 163 14.06 0.32 9.77
C THR A 163 14.83 -0.99 9.96
N TYR A 164 14.15 -2.13 10.05
CA TYR A 164 14.78 -3.43 10.31
C TYR A 164 15.85 -3.77 9.27
N SER A 165 15.61 -3.47 7.99
CA SER A 165 16.60 -3.69 6.93
C SER A 165 17.87 -2.84 7.07
N LEU A 166 17.84 -1.77 7.85
CA LEU A 166 19.01 -0.92 8.17
C LEU A 166 19.71 -1.39 9.44
N THR A 167 18.95 -1.82 10.45
CA THR A 167 19.49 -2.19 11.76
C THR A 167 19.91 -3.66 11.84
N GLN A 168 19.34 -4.52 11.00
CA GLN A 168 19.60 -5.96 10.92
C GLN A 168 19.82 -6.41 9.46
N PRO A 169 20.80 -5.83 8.74
CA PRO A 169 20.94 -5.99 7.28
C PRO A 169 21.16 -7.44 6.85
N GLU A 170 21.90 -8.24 7.62
CA GLU A 170 22.16 -9.64 7.28
C GLU A 170 20.88 -10.49 7.30
N LEU A 171 20.09 -10.37 8.37
CA LEU A 171 18.82 -11.10 8.48
C LEU A 171 17.79 -10.60 7.48
N ALA A 172 17.72 -9.29 7.28
CA ALA A 172 16.83 -8.68 6.29
C ALA A 172 17.15 -9.15 4.86
N THR A 173 18.43 -9.26 4.53
CA THR A 173 18.89 -9.79 3.23
C THR A 173 18.49 -11.25 3.05
N ARG A 174 18.68 -12.09 4.07
CA ARG A 174 18.27 -13.50 4.02
C ARG A 174 16.76 -13.65 3.83
N LEU A 175 15.94 -12.84 4.55
CA LEU A 175 14.49 -12.84 4.38
C LEU A 175 14.10 -12.39 2.96
N ARG A 176 14.77 -11.37 2.43
CA ARG A 176 14.57 -10.89 1.06
C ARG A 176 14.84 -11.98 0.04
N ASP A 177 15.99 -12.63 0.15
CA ASP A 177 16.44 -13.62 -0.83
C ASP A 177 15.52 -14.86 -0.79
N ASN A 178 15.16 -15.36 0.40
CA ASN A 178 14.17 -16.44 0.55
C ASN A 178 12.80 -16.05 -0.07
N LYS A 179 12.38 -14.80 0.12
CA LYS A 179 11.12 -14.32 -0.46
C LYS A 179 11.18 -14.23 -1.98
N LEU A 180 12.30 -13.77 -2.52
CA LEU A 180 12.51 -13.72 -3.97
C LEU A 180 12.56 -15.13 -4.58
N ASP A 181 13.21 -16.09 -3.91
CA ASP A 181 13.22 -17.49 -4.38
C ASP A 181 11.81 -18.06 -4.50
N ALA A 182 10.94 -17.79 -3.53
CA ALA A 182 9.53 -18.21 -3.58
C ALA A 182 8.74 -17.50 -4.68
N LEU A 183 8.95 -16.19 -4.87
CA LEU A 183 8.25 -15.39 -5.88
C LEU A 183 8.68 -15.76 -7.30
N GLU A 184 9.95 -16.11 -7.50
CA GLU A 184 10.55 -16.39 -8.80
C GLU A 184 10.47 -17.87 -9.22
N ALA A 185 10.03 -18.75 -8.33
CA ALA A 185 9.96 -20.20 -8.59
C ALA A 185 9.17 -20.55 -9.87
N ALA A 186 8.11 -19.80 -10.16
CA ALA A 186 7.30 -19.96 -11.37
C ALA A 186 7.77 -19.06 -12.55
N ARG A 187 8.92 -18.43 -12.47
CA ARG A 187 9.51 -17.54 -13.49
C ARG A 187 8.55 -16.44 -13.98
N PRO A 188 8.11 -15.53 -13.10
CA PRO A 188 7.30 -14.39 -13.50
C PRO A 188 8.14 -13.38 -14.30
N ASP A 189 7.47 -12.62 -15.18
CA ASP A 189 8.07 -11.48 -15.89
C ASP A 189 8.24 -10.28 -14.96
N LEU A 190 7.39 -10.19 -13.95
CA LEU A 190 7.31 -9.07 -13.02
C LEU A 190 6.81 -9.53 -11.66
N ILE A 191 7.34 -8.94 -10.59
CA ILE A 191 6.79 -9.04 -9.24
C ILE A 191 6.04 -7.74 -8.94
N VAL A 192 4.86 -7.84 -8.32
CA VAL A 192 4.13 -6.66 -7.85
C VAL A 192 3.88 -6.69 -6.35
N THR A 193 3.78 -5.52 -5.74
CA THR A 193 3.50 -5.37 -4.31
C THR A 193 2.67 -4.11 -4.04
N ALA A 194 2.03 -4.04 -2.88
CA ALA A 194 1.24 -2.89 -2.42
C ALA A 194 1.98 -2.04 -1.36
N ASN A 195 3.32 -2.15 -1.29
CA ASN A 195 4.10 -1.42 -0.29
C ASN A 195 5.45 -0.97 -0.85
N VAL A 196 5.72 0.33 -0.79
CA VAL A 196 6.97 0.92 -1.30
C VAL A 196 8.21 0.42 -0.57
N GLY A 197 8.14 0.13 0.73
CA GLY A 197 9.25 -0.44 1.49
C GLY A 197 9.61 -1.83 0.99
N CYS A 198 8.62 -2.71 0.79
CA CYS A 198 8.83 -4.03 0.20
C CYS A 198 9.37 -3.91 -1.23
N GLN A 199 8.80 -3.03 -2.04
CA GLN A 199 9.25 -2.79 -3.42
C GLN A 199 10.72 -2.41 -3.48
N THR A 200 11.14 -1.43 -2.68
CA THR A 200 12.53 -0.95 -2.66
C THR A 200 13.48 -2.04 -2.19
N HIS A 201 13.13 -2.76 -1.11
CA HIS A 201 13.98 -3.78 -0.53
C HIS A 201 14.15 -4.99 -1.47
N LEU A 202 13.08 -5.48 -2.09
CA LEU A 202 13.14 -6.57 -3.05
C LEU A 202 13.92 -6.17 -4.31
N ASN A 203 13.71 -4.96 -4.85
CA ASN A 203 14.47 -4.45 -6.00
C ASN A 203 15.97 -4.32 -5.70
N GLY A 204 16.37 -4.10 -4.45
CA GLY A 204 17.76 -4.03 -4.03
C GLY A 204 18.58 -5.29 -4.29
N ALA A 205 17.94 -6.42 -4.58
CA ALA A 205 18.61 -7.66 -4.99
C ALA A 205 19.03 -7.69 -6.46
N GLY A 206 18.52 -6.78 -7.31
CA GLY A 206 18.84 -6.74 -8.74
C GLY A 206 18.36 -7.96 -9.53
N ARG A 207 17.33 -8.66 -9.06
CA ARG A 207 16.71 -9.85 -9.68
C ARG A 207 15.49 -9.46 -10.51
N THR A 208 14.40 -10.24 -10.51
CA THR A 208 13.16 -9.91 -11.22
C THR A 208 12.64 -8.53 -10.80
N PRO A 209 12.28 -7.63 -11.74
CA PRO A 209 11.79 -6.29 -11.40
C PRO A 209 10.58 -6.33 -10.47
N VAL A 210 10.55 -5.43 -9.47
CA VAL A 210 9.43 -5.30 -8.53
C VAL A 210 8.79 -3.92 -8.71
N ARG A 211 7.48 -3.87 -8.94
CA ARG A 211 6.73 -2.62 -9.10
C ARG A 211 5.54 -2.56 -8.14
N HIS A 212 5.01 -1.37 -7.95
CA HIS A 212 3.72 -1.26 -7.30
C HIS A 212 2.63 -1.78 -8.24
N TRP A 213 1.70 -2.59 -7.72
CA TRP A 213 0.67 -3.25 -8.54
C TRP A 213 -0.18 -2.26 -9.36
N ILE A 214 -0.43 -1.07 -8.83
CA ILE A 214 -1.22 -0.05 -9.53
C ILE A 214 -0.49 0.52 -10.76
N GLU A 215 0.85 0.54 -10.76
CA GLU A 215 1.64 0.97 -11.90
C GLU A 215 1.53 -0.02 -13.05
N LEU A 216 1.35 -1.31 -12.73
CA LEU A 216 1.07 -2.33 -13.74
C LEU A 216 -0.32 -2.12 -14.38
N VAL A 217 -1.32 -1.78 -13.58
CA VAL A 217 -2.67 -1.49 -14.07
C VAL A 217 -2.67 -0.21 -14.91
N ASP A 218 -2.02 0.85 -14.43
CA ASP A 218 -1.91 2.14 -15.13
C ASP A 218 -1.21 2.02 -16.49
N ASN A 219 -0.14 1.23 -16.60
CA ASN A 219 0.58 1.02 -17.87
C ASN A 219 -0.29 0.44 -18.99
N ARG A 220 -1.43 -0.17 -18.66
CA ARG A 220 -2.42 -0.62 -19.64
C ARG A 220 -3.27 0.52 -20.20
N LEU A 221 -3.41 1.61 -19.43
CA LEU A 221 -4.25 2.75 -19.83
C LEU A 221 -3.52 3.69 -20.79
N VAL A 222 -2.19 3.56 -20.91
CA VAL A 222 -1.32 4.49 -21.65
C VAL A 222 -0.85 3.93 -22.99
N ASN A 223 -1.13 2.64 -23.27
CA ASN A 223 -0.86 1.97 -24.54
C ASN A 223 -2.15 1.72 -25.32
#